data_c1baed88907b61c242ce6578616c56ca
#
_entry.id   c1baed88907b61c242ce6578616c56ca
#
_cell.length_a   1.000
_cell.length_b   1.000
_cell.length_c   1.000
_cell.angle_alpha   90.00
_cell.angle_beta   90.00
_cell.angle_gamma   90.00
#
_symmetry.space_group_name_H-M   'P 1'
#
loop_
_entity.id
_entity.type
_entity.pdbx_description
1 polymer ?
#
loop_
_entity_poly.entity_id
_entity_poly.type
_entity_poly.pdbx_seq_one_letter_code
_entity_poly.pdbx_strand_id
1 'polypeptide(L)'
;MKKQEKLKLIVDTDPGVDDVAALMYAFFEDKFDIKLLTTNSGNRPIEITTRNTLHLLEKYGLDIPVAQGAAKPLCRERLDAAHIHGLEGMGTYLPQEPKHLKCVEGSAEDNMFRVIKENPNEITLCLLGPQTNAALLFKKYPEAAKLLKQIIFMGGSPYGYKKTKPHISFNISSDPEAVDIVLKSKVPIVMVPSELGRRMTHLNYEQVMELSKINDSGKFMLEMYKEYWEPGFEDQRVATNDTCAFLYLVDPKMFKAKRGDISVDLNEMPGKITINFSRHGKSLVLMNANGRKSYKLIKESIKRLDKFKFYN
;
A
#
# COMPACT_ATOMS: atom_id res chain seq x y z
N MET A 1 -23.96 -15.47 -17.10
CA MET A 1 -22.54 -15.08 -16.99
C MET A 1 -22.00 -15.60 -15.66
N LYS A 2 -20.91 -16.38 -15.63
CA LYS A 2 -20.27 -16.78 -14.37
C LYS A 2 -19.79 -15.51 -13.65
N LYS A 3 -20.23 -15.29 -12.41
CA LYS A 3 -19.73 -14.19 -11.56
C LYS A 3 -18.22 -14.38 -11.44
N GLN A 4 -17.44 -13.42 -11.89
CA GLN A 4 -15.99 -13.51 -11.78
C GLN A 4 -15.63 -13.57 -10.30
N GLU A 5 -14.85 -14.56 -9.87
CA GLU A 5 -14.43 -14.72 -8.50
C GLU A 5 -13.56 -13.53 -8.10
N LYS A 6 -13.87 -12.94 -6.94
CA LYS A 6 -13.15 -11.78 -6.43
C LYS A 6 -11.78 -12.21 -5.89
N LEU A 7 -10.79 -11.32 -6.03
CA LEU A 7 -9.48 -11.50 -5.41
C LEU A 7 -9.58 -11.22 -3.92
N LYS A 8 -9.28 -12.22 -3.10
CA LYS A 8 -9.28 -12.10 -1.64
C LYS A 8 -7.98 -11.44 -1.18
N LEU A 9 -8.11 -10.34 -0.47
CA LEU A 9 -6.98 -9.52 -0.04
C LEU A 9 -6.88 -9.44 1.49
N ILE A 10 -5.67 -9.48 2.01
CA ILE A 10 -5.28 -8.84 3.27
C ILE A 10 -4.44 -7.63 2.88
N VAL A 11 -4.76 -6.46 3.41
CA VAL A 11 -4.02 -5.22 3.14
C VAL A 11 -3.38 -4.74 4.42
N ASP A 12 -2.06 -4.71 4.44
CA ASP A 12 -1.24 -4.17 5.52
C ASP A 12 -0.77 -2.77 5.11
N THR A 13 -1.10 -1.76 5.91
CA THR A 13 -1.03 -0.34 5.53
C THR A 13 -0.66 0.54 6.73
N ASP A 14 -0.05 1.69 6.47
CA ASP A 14 0.29 2.71 7.47
C ASP A 14 -0.28 4.09 7.08
N PRO A 15 -1.63 4.25 7.02
CA PRO A 15 -2.31 5.30 6.28
C PRO A 15 -1.69 6.68 6.40
N GLY A 16 -0.87 6.97 5.38
CA GLY A 16 -0.48 8.26 4.90
C GLY A 16 -1.39 8.70 3.75
N VAL A 17 -1.07 9.81 3.09
CA VAL A 17 -1.90 10.40 2.02
C VAL A 17 -2.07 9.45 0.83
N ASP A 18 -1.02 8.76 0.39
CA ASP A 18 -1.07 7.82 -0.74
C ASP A 18 -1.70 6.47 -0.38
N ASP A 19 -1.53 5.99 0.86
CA ASP A 19 -2.27 4.83 1.37
C ASP A 19 -3.77 5.09 1.37
N VAL A 20 -4.22 6.24 1.88
CA VAL A 20 -5.65 6.59 1.91
C VAL A 20 -6.22 6.61 0.50
N ALA A 21 -5.52 7.22 -0.47
CA ALA A 21 -5.95 7.24 -1.86
C ALA A 21 -5.99 5.82 -2.46
N ALA A 22 -5.04 4.96 -2.09
CA ALA A 22 -4.99 3.56 -2.53
C ALA A 22 -6.13 2.73 -1.92
N LEU A 23 -6.42 2.90 -0.63
CA LEU A 23 -7.54 2.25 0.05
C LEU A 23 -8.88 2.70 -0.55
N MET A 24 -9.07 4.01 -0.82
CA MET A 24 -10.25 4.51 -1.53
C MET A 24 -10.43 3.81 -2.88
N TYR A 25 -9.35 3.63 -3.64
CA TYR A 25 -9.41 2.89 -4.90
C TYR A 25 -9.82 1.43 -4.67
N ALA A 26 -9.22 0.75 -3.69
CA ALA A 26 -9.44 -0.66 -3.42
C ALA A 26 -10.83 -0.98 -2.89
N PHE A 27 -11.39 -0.14 -2.04
CA PHE A 27 -12.70 -0.35 -1.42
C PHE A 27 -13.85 -0.45 -2.44
N PHE A 28 -13.73 0.24 -3.56
CA PHE A 28 -14.79 0.31 -4.58
C PHE A 28 -14.43 -0.41 -5.88
N GLU A 29 -13.39 -1.21 -5.86
CA GLU A 29 -13.06 -2.10 -6.96
C GLU A 29 -13.80 -3.44 -6.81
N ASP A 30 -14.74 -3.69 -7.74
CA ASP A 30 -15.61 -4.87 -7.70
C ASP A 30 -14.85 -6.21 -7.74
N LYS A 31 -13.59 -6.18 -8.19
CA LYS A 31 -12.73 -7.36 -8.28
C LYS A 31 -12.14 -7.79 -6.94
N PHE A 32 -12.24 -6.95 -5.90
CA PHE A 32 -11.61 -7.21 -4.61
C PHE A 32 -12.64 -7.67 -3.56
N ASP A 33 -12.18 -8.55 -2.70
CA ASP A 33 -12.81 -8.99 -1.47
C ASP A 33 -11.77 -8.82 -0.35
N ILE A 34 -11.78 -7.65 0.30
CA ILE A 34 -10.83 -7.32 1.37
C ILE A 34 -11.30 -8.01 2.64
N LYS A 35 -10.55 -9.03 3.06
CA LYS A 35 -10.87 -9.86 4.24
C LYS A 35 -10.41 -9.26 5.55
N LEU A 36 -9.34 -8.46 5.51
CA LEU A 36 -8.72 -7.86 6.68
C LEU A 36 -7.88 -6.66 6.27
N LEU A 37 -7.95 -5.60 7.04
CA LEU A 37 -6.96 -4.54 7.06
C LEU A 37 -6.09 -4.72 8.31
N THR A 38 -4.78 -4.62 8.16
CA THR A 38 -3.87 -4.53 9.28
C THR A 38 -3.11 -3.22 9.22
N THR A 39 -2.90 -2.59 10.37
CA THR A 39 -2.17 -1.33 10.43
C THR A 39 -0.78 -1.54 11.03
N ASN A 40 0.16 -0.71 10.65
CA ASN A 40 1.47 -0.66 11.29
C ASN A 40 1.94 0.79 11.44
N SER A 41 2.96 1.00 12.25
CA SER A 41 3.62 2.28 12.33
C SER A 41 4.62 2.41 11.18
N GLY A 42 4.52 3.49 10.44
CA GLY A 42 5.41 3.84 9.36
C GLY A 42 5.31 5.32 9.13
N ASN A 43 4.45 5.74 8.22
CA ASN A 43 4.21 7.16 7.91
C ASN A 43 3.92 7.97 9.18
N ARG A 44 3.15 7.39 10.12
CA ARG A 44 2.84 7.97 11.43
C ARG A 44 2.87 6.89 12.53
N PRO A 45 2.81 7.26 13.82
CA PRO A 45 2.60 6.31 14.93
C PRO A 45 1.38 5.42 14.71
N ILE A 46 1.41 4.22 15.29
CA ILE A 46 0.36 3.20 15.11
C ILE A 46 -1.04 3.70 15.51
N GLU A 47 -1.15 4.55 16.50
CA GLU A 47 -2.41 5.13 16.95
C GLU A 47 -3.04 5.98 15.85
N ILE A 48 -2.22 6.78 15.16
CA ILE A 48 -2.66 7.64 14.05
C ILE A 48 -3.02 6.81 12.83
N THR A 49 -2.18 5.84 12.43
CA THR A 49 -2.45 5.01 11.26
C THR A 49 -3.69 4.14 11.45
N THR A 50 -3.90 3.62 12.66
CA THR A 50 -5.09 2.84 13.01
C THR A 50 -6.35 3.71 13.02
N ARG A 51 -6.30 4.89 13.64
CA ARG A 51 -7.40 5.86 13.62
C ARG A 51 -7.77 6.23 12.18
N ASN A 52 -6.78 6.52 11.34
CA ASN A 52 -7.00 6.90 9.94
C ASN A 52 -7.71 5.77 9.16
N THR A 53 -7.32 4.52 9.39
CA THR A 53 -7.99 3.36 8.78
C THR A 53 -9.45 3.26 9.20
N LEU A 54 -9.72 3.32 10.49
CA LEU A 54 -11.08 3.23 11.03
C LEU A 54 -11.93 4.43 10.60
N HIS A 55 -11.37 5.65 10.64
CA HIS A 55 -12.05 6.85 10.13
C HIS A 55 -12.45 6.70 8.67
N LEU A 56 -11.56 6.18 7.82
CA LEU A 56 -11.85 6.00 6.41
C LEU A 56 -12.96 4.97 6.17
N LEU A 57 -12.97 3.88 6.93
CA LEU A 57 -14.05 2.89 6.86
C LEU A 57 -15.39 3.47 7.31
N GLU A 58 -15.44 4.19 8.43
CA GLU A 58 -16.66 4.87 8.88
C GLU A 58 -17.15 5.88 7.86
N LYS A 59 -16.24 6.71 7.32
CA LYS A 59 -16.57 7.70 6.29
C LYS A 59 -17.30 7.10 5.10
N TYR A 60 -16.95 5.88 4.72
CA TYR A 60 -17.55 5.17 3.59
C TYR A 60 -18.60 4.11 3.98
N GLY A 61 -18.92 3.99 5.26
CA GLY A 61 -19.89 3.01 5.76
C GLY A 61 -19.50 1.57 5.47
N LEU A 62 -18.21 1.26 5.58
CA LEU A 62 -17.65 -0.06 5.30
C LEU A 62 -17.35 -0.81 6.59
N ASP A 63 -17.73 -2.08 6.64
CA ASP A 63 -17.47 -2.98 7.77
C ASP A 63 -16.42 -4.03 7.37
N ILE A 64 -15.17 -3.58 7.25
CA ILE A 64 -14.02 -4.46 7.00
C ILE A 64 -13.25 -4.59 8.32
N PRO A 65 -12.94 -5.83 8.78
CA PRO A 65 -12.18 -6.03 10.01
C PRO A 65 -10.82 -5.32 9.97
N VAL A 66 -10.46 -4.62 11.06
CA VAL A 66 -9.16 -3.94 11.22
C VAL A 66 -8.45 -4.54 12.42
N ALA A 67 -7.23 -5.03 12.25
CA ALA A 67 -6.36 -5.44 13.33
C ALA A 67 -5.20 -4.47 13.47
N GLN A 68 -5.01 -3.91 14.66
CA GLN A 68 -3.85 -3.08 14.97
C GLN A 68 -2.60 -3.94 15.07
N GLY A 69 -1.54 -3.53 14.40
CA GLY A 69 -0.29 -4.29 14.36
C GLY A 69 0.87 -3.59 15.06
N ALA A 70 2.06 -3.71 14.50
CA ALA A 70 3.32 -3.31 15.13
C ALA A 70 3.42 -1.79 15.32
N ALA A 71 3.72 -1.38 16.55
CA ALA A 71 3.97 0.02 16.90
C ALA A 71 5.41 0.47 16.59
N LYS A 72 6.32 -0.47 16.29
CA LYS A 72 7.74 -0.22 15.99
C LYS A 72 8.31 -1.31 15.10
N PRO A 73 9.42 -1.02 14.38
CA PRO A 73 10.17 -2.02 13.63
C PRO A 73 10.71 -3.14 14.51
N LEU A 74 11.14 -4.25 13.89
CA LEU A 74 11.67 -5.43 14.61
C LEU A 74 12.88 -5.10 15.48
N CYS A 75 13.82 -4.31 14.95
CA CYS A 75 15.12 -4.09 15.60
C CYS A 75 15.58 -2.62 15.61
N ARG A 76 14.88 -1.74 14.91
CA ARG A 76 15.31 -0.34 14.70
C ARG A 76 14.39 0.65 15.40
N GLU A 77 14.87 1.89 15.53
CA GLU A 77 14.02 3.00 15.92
C GLU A 77 13.01 3.31 14.81
N ARG A 78 11.82 3.74 15.23
CA ARG A 78 10.75 4.12 14.30
C ARG A 78 11.15 5.38 13.53
N LEU A 79 11.01 5.32 12.22
CA LEU A 79 11.03 6.49 11.36
C LEU A 79 9.66 7.18 11.37
N ASP A 80 9.64 8.46 11.00
CA ASP A 80 8.42 9.26 10.91
C ASP A 80 8.41 10.09 9.62
N ALA A 81 7.26 10.17 8.98
CA ALA A 81 7.08 10.90 7.74
C ALA A 81 6.03 12.03 7.86
N ALA A 82 5.87 12.62 9.06
CA ALA A 82 4.97 13.75 9.28
C ALA A 82 5.25 14.94 8.33
N HIS A 83 6.52 15.15 7.99
CA HIS A 83 6.92 16.21 7.05
C HIS A 83 6.43 15.98 5.60
N ILE A 84 5.97 14.78 5.28
CA ILE A 84 5.40 14.41 3.98
C ILE A 84 3.88 14.30 4.08
N HIS A 85 3.39 13.55 5.07
CA HIS A 85 1.98 13.17 5.17
C HIS A 85 1.16 14.08 6.10
N GLY A 86 1.75 15.09 6.71
CA GLY A 86 1.12 15.94 7.73
C GLY A 86 1.10 15.28 9.11
N LEU A 87 0.82 16.07 10.15
CA LEU A 87 0.83 15.60 11.54
C LEU A 87 -0.20 14.50 11.80
N GLU A 88 -1.34 14.57 11.12
CA GLU A 88 -2.43 13.59 11.22
C GLU A 88 -2.37 12.49 10.15
N GLY A 89 -1.36 12.50 9.26
CA GLY A 89 -1.16 11.50 8.22
C GLY A 89 -2.06 11.63 7.00
N MET A 90 -2.94 12.63 6.94
CA MET A 90 -3.88 12.87 5.82
C MET A 90 -3.71 14.25 5.18
N GLY A 91 -2.48 14.72 5.03
CA GLY A 91 -2.17 16.04 4.50
C GLY A 91 -2.75 17.14 5.38
N THR A 92 -3.55 18.03 4.81
CA THR A 92 -4.26 19.10 5.54
C THR A 92 -5.63 18.67 6.08
N TYR A 93 -6.12 17.49 5.70
CA TYR A 93 -7.37 16.96 6.21
C TYR A 93 -7.23 16.48 7.65
N LEU A 94 -8.18 16.87 8.51
CA LEU A 94 -8.22 16.47 9.92
C LEU A 94 -9.21 15.31 10.09
N PRO A 95 -8.75 14.07 10.25
CA PRO A 95 -9.62 12.93 10.46
C PRO A 95 -10.30 12.99 11.84
N GLN A 96 -11.56 12.58 11.88
CA GLN A 96 -12.29 12.46 13.14
C GLN A 96 -11.95 11.14 13.83
N GLU A 97 -12.07 11.12 15.16
CA GLU A 97 -12.01 9.88 15.92
C GLU A 97 -13.17 8.95 15.52
N PRO A 98 -12.91 7.66 15.28
CA PRO A 98 -13.95 6.69 14.93
C PRO A 98 -14.94 6.55 16.09
N LYS A 99 -16.24 6.55 15.78
CA LYS A 99 -17.32 6.51 16.77
C LYS A 99 -17.86 5.09 17.01
N HIS A 100 -17.85 4.26 15.97
CA HIS A 100 -18.53 2.97 15.95
C HIS A 100 -17.56 1.80 15.68
N LEU A 101 -16.62 1.97 14.78
CA LEU A 101 -15.68 0.91 14.44
C LEU A 101 -14.52 0.85 15.45
N LYS A 102 -14.12 -0.37 15.73
CA LYS A 102 -12.97 -0.69 16.59
C LYS A 102 -12.13 -1.78 15.93
N CYS A 103 -10.88 -1.87 16.33
CA CYS A 103 -10.06 -3.01 15.95
C CYS A 103 -10.63 -4.32 16.49
N VAL A 104 -10.47 -5.39 15.69
CA VAL A 104 -10.74 -6.75 16.18
C VAL A 104 -9.74 -7.13 17.25
N GLU A 105 -10.11 -8.05 18.13
CA GLU A 105 -9.21 -8.55 19.16
C GLU A 105 -8.04 -9.36 18.58
N GLY A 106 -6.93 -9.38 19.30
CA GLY A 106 -5.71 -10.09 18.91
C GLY A 106 -4.75 -9.27 18.07
N SER A 107 -3.55 -9.78 17.88
CA SER A 107 -2.51 -9.11 17.09
C SER A 107 -2.79 -9.18 15.59
N ALA A 108 -2.11 -8.32 14.81
CA ALA A 108 -2.25 -8.34 13.35
C ALA A 108 -1.83 -9.69 12.77
N GLU A 109 -0.70 -10.26 13.23
CA GLU A 109 -0.21 -11.55 12.74
C GLU A 109 -1.13 -12.72 13.07
N ASP A 110 -1.84 -12.70 14.21
CA ASP A 110 -2.82 -13.71 14.58
C ASP A 110 -4.06 -13.65 13.67
N ASN A 111 -4.57 -12.46 13.43
CA ASN A 111 -5.69 -12.23 12.53
C ASN A 111 -5.33 -12.52 11.07
N MET A 112 -4.14 -12.13 10.61
CA MET A 112 -3.62 -12.51 9.29
C MET A 112 -3.60 -14.03 9.14
N PHE A 113 -3.02 -14.76 10.12
CA PHE A 113 -2.91 -16.21 10.05
C PHE A 113 -4.29 -16.88 10.02
N ARG A 114 -5.23 -16.42 10.86
CA ARG A 114 -6.61 -16.92 10.85
C ARG A 114 -7.24 -16.78 9.46
N VAL A 115 -7.20 -15.60 8.85
CA VAL A 115 -7.78 -15.33 7.53
C VAL A 115 -7.10 -16.17 6.43
N ILE A 116 -5.77 -16.31 6.50
CA ILE A 116 -5.00 -17.14 5.54
C ILE A 116 -5.39 -18.61 5.67
N LYS A 117 -5.52 -19.12 6.89
CA LYS A 117 -5.91 -20.51 7.16
C LYS A 117 -7.35 -20.83 6.71
N GLU A 118 -8.26 -19.85 6.82
CA GLU A 118 -9.64 -19.96 6.33
C GLU A 118 -9.73 -19.91 4.79
N ASN A 119 -8.71 -19.38 4.10
CA ASN A 119 -8.68 -19.20 2.65
C ASN A 119 -7.34 -19.66 2.04
N PRO A 120 -6.99 -20.94 2.14
CA PRO A 120 -5.68 -21.44 1.74
C PRO A 120 -5.45 -21.29 0.23
N ASN A 121 -4.29 -20.72 -0.13
CA ASN A 121 -3.85 -20.43 -1.51
C ASN A 121 -4.72 -19.42 -2.28
N GLU A 122 -5.59 -18.67 -1.59
CA GLU A 122 -6.44 -17.66 -2.22
C GLU A 122 -6.01 -16.23 -1.86
N ILE A 123 -5.40 -16.03 -0.68
CA ILE A 123 -5.06 -14.69 -0.17
C ILE A 123 -3.86 -14.10 -0.91
N THR A 124 -4.05 -12.91 -1.46
CA THR A 124 -2.97 -11.99 -1.80
C THR A 124 -2.74 -11.05 -0.62
N LEU A 125 -1.52 -11.08 -0.07
CA LEU A 125 -1.09 -10.18 1.00
C LEU A 125 -0.50 -8.92 0.36
N CYS A 126 -1.19 -7.78 0.51
CA CYS A 126 -0.77 -6.48 0.01
C CYS A 126 -0.07 -5.72 1.14
N LEU A 127 1.22 -5.41 0.98
CA LEU A 127 2.04 -4.67 1.94
C LEU A 127 2.29 -3.28 1.36
N LEU A 128 1.61 -2.27 1.88
CA LEU A 128 1.73 -0.88 1.42
C LEU A 128 2.72 -0.08 2.27
N GLY A 129 2.88 -0.44 3.55
CA GLY A 129 3.81 0.15 4.51
C GLY A 129 5.04 -0.71 4.81
N PRO A 130 5.71 -0.49 5.96
CA PRO A 130 6.76 -1.35 6.49
C PRO A 130 6.28 -2.78 6.66
N GLN A 131 7.15 -3.76 6.39
CA GLN A 131 6.75 -5.17 6.34
C GLN A 131 6.77 -5.90 7.70
N THR A 132 6.76 -5.15 8.79
CA THR A 132 6.92 -5.66 10.16
C THR A 132 5.85 -6.70 10.52
N ASN A 133 4.58 -6.43 10.22
CA ASN A 133 3.48 -7.37 10.52
C ASN A 133 3.63 -8.68 9.74
N ALA A 134 4.02 -8.62 8.47
CA ALA A 134 4.26 -9.81 7.65
C ALA A 134 5.46 -10.63 8.18
N ALA A 135 6.51 -9.96 8.63
CA ALA A 135 7.65 -10.64 9.25
C ALA A 135 7.27 -11.31 10.57
N LEU A 136 6.46 -10.66 11.41
CA LEU A 136 5.93 -11.25 12.64
C LEU A 136 5.05 -12.47 12.34
N LEU A 137 4.19 -12.36 11.30
CA LEU A 137 3.39 -13.50 10.82
C LEU A 137 4.29 -14.70 10.48
N PHE A 138 5.33 -14.52 9.68
CA PHE A 138 6.21 -15.63 9.26
C PHE A 138 7.10 -16.15 10.38
N LYS A 139 7.45 -15.31 11.36
CA LYS A 139 8.19 -15.75 12.57
C LYS A 139 7.31 -16.60 13.48
N LYS A 140 6.05 -16.22 13.67
CA LYS A 140 5.11 -16.91 14.57
C LYS A 140 4.45 -18.12 13.91
N TYR A 141 4.12 -18.01 12.62
CA TYR A 141 3.41 -19.00 11.82
C TYR A 141 4.13 -19.27 10.49
N PRO A 142 5.27 -20.01 10.51
CA PRO A 142 6.05 -20.26 9.28
C PRO A 142 5.25 -20.97 8.18
N GLU A 143 4.24 -21.76 8.55
CA GLU A 143 3.33 -22.43 7.63
C GLU A 143 2.45 -21.46 6.82
N ALA A 144 2.20 -20.23 7.29
CA ALA A 144 1.44 -19.22 6.58
C ALA A 144 2.00 -18.96 5.16
N ALA A 145 3.32 -19.06 5.01
CA ALA A 145 3.98 -18.88 3.73
C ALA A 145 3.54 -19.91 2.67
N LYS A 146 3.18 -21.13 3.07
CA LYS A 146 2.70 -22.19 2.17
C LYS A 146 1.23 -22.04 1.81
N LEU A 147 0.50 -21.25 2.58
CA LEU A 147 -0.95 -21.03 2.42
C LEU A 147 -1.28 -19.72 1.70
N LEU A 148 -0.29 -18.83 1.50
CA LEU A 148 -0.47 -17.61 0.75
C LEU A 148 -0.39 -17.86 -0.76
N LYS A 149 -1.26 -17.18 -1.52
CA LYS A 149 -1.21 -17.16 -2.97
C LYS A 149 -0.01 -16.37 -3.49
N GLN A 150 0.16 -15.15 -2.98
CA GLN A 150 1.28 -14.26 -3.30
C GLN A 150 1.36 -13.11 -2.32
N ILE A 151 2.50 -12.42 -2.34
CA ILE A 151 2.70 -11.10 -1.71
C ILE A 151 2.84 -10.07 -2.84
N ILE A 152 2.19 -8.93 -2.70
CA ILE A 152 2.50 -7.72 -3.45
C ILE A 152 2.92 -6.65 -2.47
N PHE A 153 4.10 -6.05 -2.65
CA PHE A 153 4.55 -4.99 -1.76
C PHE A 153 4.98 -3.74 -2.51
N MET A 154 4.66 -2.58 -1.93
CA MET A 154 5.13 -1.29 -2.42
C MET A 154 6.41 -0.88 -1.70
N GLY A 155 7.43 -0.56 -2.47
CA GLY A 155 8.70 -0.10 -1.95
C GLY A 155 9.89 -0.51 -2.79
N GLY A 156 11.03 0.06 -2.42
CA GLY A 156 12.28 -0.10 -3.13
C GLY A 156 12.38 0.74 -4.38
N SER A 157 13.59 0.83 -4.91
CA SER A 157 13.93 1.64 -6.07
C SER A 157 15.06 0.97 -6.84
N PRO A 158 14.78 0.16 -7.86
CA PRO A 158 15.79 -0.57 -8.62
C PRO A 158 16.74 0.33 -9.41
N TYR A 159 16.34 1.57 -9.71
CA TYR A 159 17.14 2.49 -10.53
C TYR A 159 17.69 3.70 -9.77
N GLY A 160 17.31 3.88 -8.50
CA GLY A 160 17.63 5.08 -7.75
C GLY A 160 16.87 6.33 -8.22
N TYR A 161 16.83 7.36 -7.38
CA TYR A 161 16.11 8.61 -7.66
C TYR A 161 16.75 9.42 -8.81
N LYS A 162 18.06 9.37 -8.89
CA LYS A 162 18.87 9.77 -10.06
C LYS A 162 19.83 8.62 -10.26
N LYS A 163 20.12 8.22 -11.48
CA LYS A 163 21.03 7.10 -11.83
C LYS A 163 22.38 7.08 -11.05
N THR A 164 22.67 8.14 -10.30
CA THR A 164 23.91 8.37 -9.57
C THR A 164 23.81 8.21 -8.05
N LYS A 165 22.61 8.11 -7.46
CA LYS A 165 22.47 7.92 -6.00
C LYS A 165 21.45 6.83 -5.71
N PRO A 166 21.79 5.84 -4.86
CA PRO A 166 20.81 4.86 -4.39
C PRO A 166 19.68 5.60 -3.70
N HIS A 167 18.45 5.30 -4.09
CA HIS A 167 17.26 5.75 -3.37
C HIS A 167 16.75 4.59 -2.54
N ILE A 168 16.70 4.78 -1.24
CA ILE A 168 16.11 3.81 -0.31
C ILE A 168 14.70 4.31 -0.03
N SER A 169 13.68 3.52 -0.36
CA SER A 169 12.30 3.90 -0.09
C SER A 169 11.98 3.82 1.40
N PHE A 170 11.10 4.69 1.86
CA PHE A 170 10.72 4.80 3.26
C PHE A 170 10.27 3.46 3.85
N ASN A 171 9.34 2.74 3.20
CA ASN A 171 8.82 1.45 3.69
C ASN A 171 9.91 0.39 3.92
N ILE A 172 10.91 0.36 3.02
CA ILE A 172 12.02 -0.60 3.13
C ILE A 172 13.02 -0.16 4.21
N SER A 173 13.32 1.15 4.30
CA SER A 173 14.27 1.67 5.30
C SER A 173 13.69 1.64 6.72
N SER A 174 12.38 1.64 6.85
CA SER A 174 11.70 1.58 8.16
C SER A 174 11.93 0.25 8.88
N ASP A 175 11.97 -0.87 8.15
CA ASP A 175 12.27 -2.19 8.74
C ASP A 175 12.93 -3.13 7.71
N PRO A 176 14.21 -2.93 7.39
CA PRO A 176 14.91 -3.78 6.42
C PRO A 176 15.02 -5.24 6.86
N GLU A 177 15.07 -5.51 8.17
CA GLU A 177 15.06 -6.86 8.73
C GLU A 177 13.75 -7.59 8.43
N ALA A 178 12.63 -6.90 8.53
CA ALA A 178 11.33 -7.45 8.14
C ALA A 178 11.28 -7.77 6.65
N VAL A 179 11.81 -6.89 5.81
CA VAL A 179 11.90 -7.13 4.35
C VAL A 179 12.72 -8.37 4.05
N ASP A 180 13.85 -8.57 4.70
CA ASP A 180 14.70 -9.77 4.53
C ASP A 180 13.94 -11.07 4.88
N ILE A 181 13.17 -11.05 5.98
CA ILE A 181 12.32 -12.18 6.37
C ILE A 181 11.25 -12.47 5.31
N VAL A 182 10.57 -11.43 4.82
CA VAL A 182 9.54 -11.56 3.79
C VAL A 182 10.13 -12.10 2.48
N LEU A 183 11.27 -11.58 2.04
CA LEU A 183 11.97 -12.07 0.84
C LEU A 183 12.39 -13.54 0.97
N LYS A 184 12.73 -14.01 2.17
CA LYS A 184 13.11 -15.39 2.47
C LYS A 184 11.93 -16.35 2.66
N SER A 185 10.69 -15.84 2.75
CA SER A 185 9.48 -16.65 2.98
C SER A 185 9.17 -17.66 1.88
N LYS A 186 9.74 -17.49 0.67
CA LYS A 186 9.47 -18.28 -0.54
C LYS A 186 8.06 -18.12 -1.11
N VAL A 187 7.24 -17.25 -0.59
CA VAL A 187 5.96 -16.87 -1.20
C VAL A 187 6.24 -16.18 -2.54
N PRO A 188 5.44 -16.40 -3.60
CA PRO A 188 5.57 -15.62 -4.84
C PRO A 188 5.43 -14.12 -4.58
N ILE A 189 6.40 -13.33 -5.03
CA ILE A 189 6.48 -11.89 -4.74
C ILE A 189 6.30 -11.07 -6.01
N VAL A 190 5.49 -10.01 -5.89
CA VAL A 190 5.42 -8.89 -6.84
C VAL A 190 5.90 -7.63 -6.13
N MET A 191 6.99 -7.04 -6.61
CA MET A 191 7.52 -5.78 -6.12
C MET A 191 7.00 -4.63 -6.97
N VAL A 192 6.45 -3.61 -6.30
CA VAL A 192 5.97 -2.36 -6.88
C VAL A 192 6.92 -1.23 -6.49
N PRO A 193 7.92 -0.89 -7.32
CA PRO A 193 8.86 0.17 -7.01
C PRO A 193 8.20 1.55 -6.93
N SER A 194 8.71 2.40 -6.03
CA SER A 194 8.22 3.78 -5.84
C SER A 194 8.32 4.66 -7.11
N GLU A 195 9.25 4.34 -8.02
CA GLU A 195 9.36 5.05 -9.30
C GLU A 195 8.11 4.94 -10.18
N LEU A 196 7.30 3.89 -10.04
CA LEU A 196 6.08 3.74 -10.82
C LEU A 196 5.08 4.85 -10.47
N GLY A 197 4.78 5.01 -9.18
CA GLY A 197 3.87 6.02 -8.68
C GLY A 197 4.34 7.44 -8.98
N ARG A 198 5.64 7.69 -8.78
CA ARG A 198 6.23 9.03 -8.90
C ARG A 198 6.44 9.49 -10.35
N ARG A 199 6.68 8.58 -11.29
CA ARG A 199 7.10 8.94 -12.65
C ARG A 199 6.15 8.51 -13.75
N MET A 200 5.36 7.46 -13.53
CA MET A 200 4.60 6.85 -14.60
C MET A 200 3.08 6.93 -14.40
N THR A 201 2.62 6.80 -13.17
CA THR A 201 1.20 6.78 -12.85
C THR A 201 0.75 7.96 -11.97
N HIS A 202 1.67 8.90 -11.66
CA HIS A 202 1.36 10.11 -10.91
C HIS A 202 0.14 10.84 -11.47
N LEU A 203 -0.50 11.62 -10.62
CA LEU A 203 -1.52 12.57 -11.02
C LEU A 203 -0.89 13.97 -11.05
N ASN A 204 -1.06 14.70 -12.14
CA ASN A 204 -0.68 16.11 -12.21
C ASN A 204 -1.78 17.00 -11.61
N TYR A 205 -1.48 18.28 -11.43
CA TYR A 205 -2.41 19.26 -10.85
C TYR A 205 -3.78 19.27 -11.56
N GLU A 206 -3.78 19.30 -12.89
CA GLU A 206 -5.02 19.35 -13.68
C GLU A 206 -5.89 18.11 -13.45
N GLN A 207 -5.26 16.93 -13.38
CA GLN A 207 -5.95 15.67 -13.11
C GLN A 207 -6.55 15.64 -11.70
N VAL A 208 -5.83 16.11 -10.68
CA VAL A 208 -6.35 16.23 -9.32
C VAL A 208 -7.53 17.20 -9.27
N MET A 209 -7.41 18.35 -9.94
CA MET A 209 -8.51 19.32 -10.05
C MET A 209 -9.71 18.77 -10.82
N GLU A 210 -9.50 17.93 -11.83
CA GLU A 210 -10.58 17.26 -12.53
C GLU A 210 -11.30 16.24 -11.62
N LEU A 211 -10.54 15.42 -10.88
CA LEU A 211 -11.11 14.46 -9.93
C LEU A 211 -11.92 15.15 -8.83
N SER A 212 -11.46 16.29 -8.32
CA SER A 212 -12.14 17.03 -7.26
C SER A 212 -13.52 17.57 -7.64
N LYS A 213 -13.80 17.70 -8.94
CA LYS A 213 -15.10 18.16 -9.46
C LYS A 213 -16.12 17.04 -9.62
N ILE A 214 -15.71 15.78 -9.46
CA ILE A 214 -16.61 14.64 -9.69
C ILE A 214 -17.62 14.50 -8.54
N ASN A 215 -17.13 14.48 -7.30
CA ASN A 215 -17.94 14.23 -6.09
C ASN A 215 -17.18 14.62 -4.81
N ASP A 216 -17.77 14.35 -3.65
CA ASP A 216 -17.16 14.67 -2.36
C ASP A 216 -15.90 13.84 -2.07
N SER A 217 -15.80 12.61 -2.59
CA SER A 217 -14.56 11.83 -2.50
C SER A 217 -13.41 12.46 -3.30
N GLY A 218 -13.71 13.04 -4.46
CA GLY A 218 -12.74 13.80 -5.23
C GLY A 218 -12.31 15.08 -4.52
N LYS A 219 -13.24 15.79 -3.83
CA LYS A 219 -12.91 16.95 -2.99
C LYS A 219 -12.05 16.56 -1.80
N PHE A 220 -12.38 15.45 -1.13
CA PHE A 220 -11.59 14.88 -0.04
C PHE A 220 -10.16 14.55 -0.48
N MET A 221 -10.00 13.93 -1.65
CA MET A 221 -8.69 13.66 -2.24
C MET A 221 -7.90 14.94 -2.51
N LEU A 222 -8.53 16.00 -3.05
CA LEU A 222 -7.89 17.30 -3.25
C LEU A 222 -7.43 17.90 -1.91
N GLU A 223 -8.26 17.81 -0.86
CA GLU A 223 -7.92 18.31 0.48
C GLU A 223 -6.65 17.64 1.01
N MET A 224 -6.56 16.32 0.92
CA MET A 224 -5.37 15.59 1.34
C MET A 224 -4.13 15.97 0.53
N TYR A 225 -4.30 16.29 -0.77
CA TYR A 225 -3.19 16.56 -1.68
C TYR A 225 -2.69 18.00 -1.66
N LYS A 226 -3.34 18.94 -0.97
CA LYS A 226 -2.98 20.37 -0.98
C LYS A 226 -1.50 20.63 -0.68
N GLU A 227 -0.89 19.87 0.21
CA GLU A 227 0.52 19.99 0.58
C GLU A 227 1.37 18.75 0.23
N TYR A 228 0.77 17.77 -0.45
CA TYR A 228 1.39 16.49 -0.80
C TYR A 228 1.94 16.46 -2.23
N TRP A 229 2.56 17.56 -2.66
CA TRP A 229 3.18 17.60 -3.99
C TRP A 229 4.59 17.03 -3.97
N GLU A 230 4.93 16.23 -4.99
CA GLU A 230 6.26 15.64 -5.13
C GLU A 230 7.33 16.71 -5.32
N PRO A 231 8.34 16.82 -4.43
CA PRO A 231 9.40 17.79 -4.56
C PRO A 231 10.28 17.50 -5.80
N GLY A 232 10.73 18.57 -6.46
CA GLY A 232 11.64 18.49 -7.59
C GLY A 232 10.98 18.16 -8.93
N PHE A 233 9.65 18.25 -9.02
CA PHE A 233 8.90 18.20 -10.27
C PHE A 233 8.16 19.53 -10.48
N GLU A 234 8.40 20.16 -11.65
CA GLU A 234 7.79 21.46 -11.99
C GLU A 234 6.27 21.37 -12.26
N ASP A 235 5.79 20.19 -12.65
CA ASP A 235 4.40 19.96 -13.05
C ASP A 235 3.45 19.68 -11.88
N GLN A 236 3.86 19.96 -10.65
CA GLN A 236 3.04 19.76 -9.44
C GLN A 236 2.30 18.42 -9.49
N ARG A 237 3.01 17.34 -9.27
CA ARG A 237 2.43 15.98 -9.29
C ARG A 237 2.33 15.37 -7.90
N VAL A 238 1.37 14.48 -7.72
CA VAL A 238 1.27 13.60 -6.56
C VAL A 238 1.57 12.17 -6.96
N ALA A 239 2.36 11.47 -6.14
CA ALA A 239 2.66 10.07 -6.37
C ALA A 239 1.43 9.19 -6.08
N THR A 240 1.29 8.11 -6.85
CA THR A 240 0.26 7.08 -6.65
C THR A 240 0.91 5.74 -6.27
N ASN A 241 1.89 5.80 -5.35
CA ASN A 241 2.77 4.65 -5.06
C ASN A 241 1.97 3.40 -4.70
N ASP A 242 1.16 3.47 -3.65
CA ASP A 242 0.40 2.33 -3.12
C ASP A 242 -0.74 1.91 -4.05
N THR A 243 -1.37 2.89 -4.72
CA THR A 243 -2.41 2.62 -5.73
C THR A 243 -1.89 1.71 -6.84
N CYS A 244 -0.59 1.77 -7.18
CA CYS A 244 0.01 0.90 -8.20
C CYS A 244 -0.12 -0.59 -7.87
N ALA A 245 -0.11 -0.97 -6.60
CA ALA A 245 -0.31 -2.36 -6.19
C ALA A 245 -1.69 -2.88 -6.60
N PHE A 246 -2.72 -2.09 -6.33
CA PHE A 246 -4.09 -2.44 -6.70
C PHE A 246 -4.34 -2.33 -8.21
N LEU A 247 -3.79 -1.32 -8.87
CA LEU A 247 -3.86 -1.20 -10.33
C LEU A 247 -3.26 -2.42 -11.03
N TYR A 248 -2.14 -2.96 -10.53
CA TYR A 248 -1.54 -4.18 -11.03
C TYR A 248 -2.49 -5.39 -10.85
N LEU A 249 -3.10 -5.53 -9.69
CA LEU A 249 -4.05 -6.62 -9.43
C LEU A 249 -5.31 -6.55 -10.32
N VAL A 250 -5.76 -5.33 -10.65
CA VAL A 250 -6.91 -5.11 -11.55
C VAL A 250 -6.58 -5.40 -13.00
N ASP A 251 -5.42 -4.95 -13.47
CA ASP A 251 -5.00 -5.10 -14.85
C ASP A 251 -3.47 -5.22 -15.00
N PRO A 252 -2.93 -6.43 -14.81
CA PRO A 252 -1.49 -6.68 -14.95
C PRO A 252 -0.92 -6.29 -16.32
N LYS A 253 -1.75 -6.29 -17.38
CA LYS A 253 -1.32 -5.99 -18.74
C LYS A 253 -0.92 -4.53 -18.97
N MET A 254 -1.33 -3.63 -18.06
CA MET A 254 -0.90 -2.24 -18.14
C MET A 254 0.53 -2.01 -17.63
N PHE A 255 1.16 -3.02 -17.05
CA PHE A 255 2.52 -2.97 -16.53
C PHE A 255 3.49 -3.79 -17.39
N LYS A 256 4.73 -3.32 -17.51
CA LYS A 256 5.86 -4.14 -17.94
C LYS A 256 6.58 -4.61 -16.68
N ALA A 257 6.95 -5.89 -16.66
CA ALA A 257 7.62 -6.49 -15.52
C ALA A 257 8.81 -7.35 -15.96
N LYS A 258 9.77 -7.53 -15.04
CA LYS A 258 10.91 -8.44 -15.20
C LYS A 258 11.00 -9.35 -13.99
N ARG A 259 11.48 -10.57 -14.20
CA ARG A 259 11.82 -11.46 -13.09
C ARG A 259 13.22 -11.17 -12.57
N GLY A 260 13.39 -11.36 -11.28
CA GLY A 260 14.69 -11.19 -10.62
C GLY A 260 14.67 -11.75 -9.20
N ASP A 261 15.84 -11.94 -8.63
CA ASP A 261 16.02 -12.24 -7.22
C ASP A 261 16.33 -10.93 -6.48
N ILE A 262 15.52 -10.63 -5.48
CA ILE A 262 15.59 -9.40 -4.70
C ILE A 262 16.33 -9.68 -3.41
N SER A 263 17.21 -8.78 -3.03
CA SER A 263 17.86 -8.75 -1.72
C SER A 263 17.86 -7.36 -1.12
N VAL A 264 17.93 -7.26 0.19
CA VAL A 264 18.02 -6.03 0.96
C VAL A 264 19.33 -5.99 1.73
N ASP A 265 19.98 -4.84 1.74
CA ASP A 265 21.17 -4.61 2.57
C ASP A 265 20.74 -4.28 4.00
N LEU A 266 21.34 -4.98 4.98
CA LEU A 266 21.09 -4.79 6.40
C LEU A 266 22.22 -4.03 7.12
N ASN A 267 23.38 -3.87 6.48
CA ASN A 267 24.63 -3.42 7.12
C ASN A 267 25.11 -2.05 6.63
N GLU A 268 25.69 -1.98 5.42
CA GLU A 268 26.33 -0.76 4.92
C GLU A 268 25.31 0.32 4.52
N MET A 269 24.26 -0.09 3.83
CA MET A 269 23.17 0.78 3.39
C MET A 269 21.81 0.13 3.71
N PRO A 270 21.40 0.09 4.99
CA PRO A 270 20.19 -0.61 5.38
C PRO A 270 18.96 -0.17 4.60
N GLY A 271 18.24 -1.15 4.03
CA GLY A 271 17.09 -0.90 3.19
C GLY A 271 17.39 -0.69 1.70
N LYS A 272 18.65 -0.69 1.29
CA LYS A 272 19.01 -0.70 -0.13
C LYS A 272 18.60 -2.02 -0.76
N ILE A 273 17.75 -1.93 -1.79
CA ILE A 273 17.35 -3.10 -2.59
C ILE A 273 18.35 -3.32 -3.73
N THR A 274 18.74 -4.59 -3.92
CA THR A 274 19.47 -5.06 -5.08
C THR A 274 18.65 -6.12 -5.81
N ILE A 275 18.61 -6.05 -7.14
CA ILE A 275 17.85 -6.98 -7.97
C ILE A 275 18.78 -7.61 -9.01
N ASN A 276 18.91 -8.93 -8.94
CA ASN A 276 19.59 -9.74 -9.95
C ASN A 276 18.57 -10.22 -10.98
N PHE A 277 18.41 -9.47 -12.08
CA PHE A 277 17.46 -9.80 -13.12
C PHE A 277 17.83 -11.10 -13.84
N SER A 278 16.89 -12.04 -13.92
CA SER A 278 17.07 -13.35 -14.53
C SER A 278 15.71 -13.90 -14.97
N ARG A 279 15.66 -14.69 -16.03
CA ARG A 279 14.44 -15.41 -16.45
C ARG A 279 13.92 -16.38 -15.38
N HIS A 280 14.81 -16.86 -14.53
CA HIS A 280 14.52 -17.80 -13.45
C HIS A 280 14.35 -17.13 -12.08
N GLY A 281 14.40 -15.78 -12.04
CA GLY A 281 14.20 -15.02 -10.81
C GLY A 281 12.84 -15.32 -10.17
N LYS A 282 12.82 -15.39 -8.84
CA LYS A 282 11.66 -15.81 -8.05
C LYS A 282 10.61 -14.72 -7.91
N SER A 283 11.04 -13.47 -7.96
CA SER A 283 10.16 -12.31 -7.80
C SER A 283 9.84 -11.66 -9.14
N LEU A 284 8.67 -11.04 -9.24
CA LEU A 284 8.28 -10.19 -10.36
C LEU A 284 8.47 -8.73 -9.94
N VAL A 285 9.24 -7.97 -10.70
CA VAL A 285 9.51 -6.55 -10.46
C VAL A 285 8.82 -5.74 -11.54
N LEU A 286 7.93 -4.84 -11.14
CA LEU A 286 7.25 -3.95 -12.08
C LEU A 286 8.21 -2.85 -12.54
N MET A 287 8.33 -2.65 -13.85
CA MET A 287 9.36 -1.80 -14.44
C MET A 287 8.80 -0.57 -15.15
N ASN A 288 7.55 -0.65 -15.61
CA ASN A 288 6.88 0.42 -16.33
C ASN A 288 5.37 0.26 -16.20
N ALA A 289 4.63 1.36 -16.35
CA ALA A 289 3.18 1.38 -16.28
C ALA A 289 2.57 2.35 -17.31
N ASN A 290 1.34 2.07 -17.73
CA ASN A 290 0.58 2.95 -18.61
C ASN A 290 -0.16 4.02 -17.78
N GLY A 291 0.42 5.22 -17.64
CA GLY A 291 -0.13 6.30 -16.83
C GLY A 291 -1.51 6.79 -17.30
N ARG A 292 -1.80 6.83 -18.61
CA ARG A 292 -3.12 7.22 -19.11
C ARG A 292 -4.21 6.24 -18.66
N LYS A 293 -3.88 4.95 -18.69
CA LYS A 293 -4.80 3.91 -18.23
C LYS A 293 -4.96 3.93 -16.72
N SER A 294 -3.89 4.18 -15.97
CA SER A 294 -3.91 4.41 -14.53
C SER A 294 -4.89 5.53 -14.16
N TYR A 295 -4.72 6.71 -14.74
CA TYR A 295 -5.62 7.84 -14.52
C TYR A 295 -7.08 7.49 -14.81
N LYS A 296 -7.36 6.81 -15.93
CA LYS A 296 -8.72 6.37 -16.28
C LYS A 296 -9.32 5.48 -15.19
N LEU A 297 -8.57 4.49 -14.69
CA LEU A 297 -9.04 3.58 -13.64
C LEU A 297 -9.28 4.32 -12.32
N ILE A 298 -8.39 5.21 -11.92
CA ILE A 298 -8.56 6.05 -10.73
C ILE A 298 -9.81 6.93 -10.87
N LYS A 299 -9.99 7.57 -12.02
CA LYS A 299 -11.17 8.41 -12.28
C LYS A 299 -12.48 7.63 -12.21
N GLU A 300 -12.53 6.43 -12.78
CA GLU A 300 -13.70 5.56 -12.70
C GLU A 300 -13.96 5.08 -11.26
N SER A 301 -12.92 4.84 -10.47
CA SER A 301 -13.07 4.53 -9.04
C SER A 301 -13.72 5.69 -8.29
N ILE A 302 -13.23 6.92 -8.45
CA ILE A 302 -13.82 8.11 -7.81
C ILE A 302 -15.31 8.27 -8.17
N LYS A 303 -15.70 8.03 -9.42
CA LYS A 303 -17.12 8.07 -9.82
C LYS A 303 -17.99 7.04 -9.11
N ARG A 304 -17.44 5.85 -8.82
CA ARG A 304 -18.17 4.80 -8.09
C ARG A 304 -18.42 5.17 -6.62
N LEU A 305 -17.53 5.97 -6.03
CA LEU A 305 -17.63 6.46 -4.66
C LEU A 305 -18.87 7.33 -4.37
N ASP A 306 -19.55 7.84 -5.38
CA ASP A 306 -20.79 8.64 -5.26
C ASP A 306 -22.01 7.82 -4.76
N LYS A 307 -21.95 6.51 -4.87
CA LYS A 307 -23.07 5.62 -4.49
C LYS A 307 -23.17 5.39 -2.98
N PHE A 308 -22.17 5.81 -2.23
CA PHE A 308 -22.10 5.59 -0.80
C PHE A 308 -22.39 6.92 -0.07
N LYS A 309 -23.41 6.91 0.81
CA LYS A 309 -23.71 8.07 1.64
C LYS A 309 -22.58 8.26 2.63
N PHE A 310 -21.95 9.43 2.57
CA PHE A 310 -21.07 9.88 3.65
C PHE A 310 -21.89 9.92 4.95
N TYR A 311 -21.46 9.18 5.96
CA TYR A 311 -21.94 9.41 7.31
C TYR A 311 -21.21 10.65 7.84
N ASN A 312 -21.96 11.76 7.96
CA ASN A 312 -21.50 13.00 8.57
C ASN A 312 -21.46 12.86 10.09
#